data_cb512a791de4a796edacb415f31208e5
#
_entry.id   cb512a791de4a796edacb415f31208e5
#
_cell.length_a   1.000
_cell.length_b   1.000
_cell.length_c   1.000
_cell.angle_alpha   90.00
_cell.angle_beta   90.00
_cell.angle_gamma   90.00
#
_symmetry.space_group_name_H-M   'P 1'
#
loop_
_entity.id
_entity.type
_entity.pdbx_description
1 polymer ?
#
loop_
_entity_poly.entity_id
_entity_poly.type
_entity_poly.pdbx_seq_one_letter_code
_entity_poly.pdbx_strand_id
1 'polypeptide(L)'
;MNRFTGKAAFVTGAGGYIGGTIAKMLAKDGACVAVCDLNEETALRTVREIEEAGGRAIAVACNVTDSASVDRAMERAVTAFGRMDILVHAAGGSARSAMKPLIEQTDEVIQSVLGVNLLGGIYASRAAAREMVRQGEGGRIVNISSVVALEGLRGCVEYAASKGGLIAMTRSLCKELAPCGITVNTVAPGIVQRPGETNDAVHTNFLGIRCTAEDVAHVVLFLASDEARFVTGQTYAVDGGRSLAMKGTD
;
A
#
# COMPACT_ATOMS: atom_id res chain seq x y z
N MET A 1 16.91 -0.42 18.29
CA MET A 1 15.97 -1.54 18.49
C MET A 1 15.15 -1.67 17.24
N ASN A 2 15.01 -2.86 16.69
CA ASN A 2 14.18 -3.07 15.51
C ASN A 2 12.70 -3.02 15.93
N ARG A 3 11.95 -2.04 15.39
CA ARG A 3 10.55 -1.74 15.77
C ARG A 3 9.58 -2.91 15.56
N PHE A 4 9.90 -3.80 14.64
CA PHE A 4 9.02 -4.90 14.21
C PHE A 4 9.56 -6.28 14.55
N THR A 5 10.49 -6.40 15.49
CA THR A 5 11.01 -7.70 15.94
C THR A 5 9.87 -8.59 16.42
N GLY A 6 9.78 -9.81 15.86
CA GLY A 6 8.72 -10.76 16.17
C GLY A 6 7.38 -10.50 15.49
N LYS A 7 7.29 -9.50 14.60
CA LYS A 7 6.10 -9.19 13.80
C LYS A 7 6.18 -9.79 12.40
N ALA A 8 5.02 -10.14 11.84
CA ALA A 8 4.87 -10.59 10.46
C ALA A 8 4.09 -9.57 9.64
N ALA A 9 4.61 -9.23 8.46
CA ALA A 9 4.01 -8.30 7.53
C ALA A 9 3.66 -8.97 6.20
N PHE A 10 2.51 -8.61 5.63
CA PHE A 10 2.05 -9.00 4.30
C PHE A 10 1.97 -7.74 3.44
N VAL A 11 2.80 -7.67 2.40
CA VAL A 11 2.87 -6.49 1.53
C VAL A 11 2.46 -6.89 0.11
N THR A 12 1.32 -6.39 -0.38
CA THR A 12 0.89 -6.62 -1.77
C THR A 12 1.57 -5.64 -2.72
N GLY A 13 1.81 -6.05 -3.97
CA GLY A 13 2.54 -5.24 -4.94
C GLY A 13 4.01 -5.02 -4.56
N ALA A 14 4.56 -5.93 -3.75
CA ALA A 14 5.90 -5.80 -3.18
C ALA A 14 7.04 -6.15 -4.15
N GLY A 15 6.75 -6.58 -5.37
CA GLY A 15 7.70 -6.60 -6.50
C GLY A 15 7.88 -5.23 -7.15
N GLY A 16 6.99 -4.26 -6.89
CA GLY A 16 7.00 -2.90 -7.40
C GLY A 16 7.85 -1.93 -6.58
N TYR A 17 8.01 -0.69 -7.08
CA TYR A 17 8.93 0.29 -6.49
C TYR A 17 8.51 0.69 -5.06
N ILE A 18 7.28 1.15 -4.84
CA ILE A 18 6.80 1.59 -3.50
C ILE A 18 6.66 0.37 -2.57
N GLY A 19 5.94 -0.67 -3.01
CA GLY A 19 5.71 -1.87 -2.19
C GLY A 19 7.00 -2.60 -1.81
N GLY A 20 7.94 -2.73 -2.77
CA GLY A 20 9.25 -3.35 -2.52
C GLY A 20 10.10 -2.52 -1.53
N THR A 21 10.10 -1.20 -1.63
CA THR A 21 10.79 -0.34 -0.66
C THR A 21 10.19 -0.48 0.74
N ILE A 22 8.86 -0.49 0.86
CA ILE A 22 8.17 -0.72 2.13
C ILE A 22 8.56 -2.09 2.71
N ALA A 23 8.53 -3.16 1.91
CA ALA A 23 8.87 -4.50 2.33
C ALA A 23 10.32 -4.59 2.86
N LYS A 24 11.28 -4.00 2.14
CA LYS A 24 12.69 -3.94 2.55
C LYS A 24 12.88 -3.17 3.86
N MET A 25 12.20 -2.04 4.02
CA MET A 25 12.32 -1.23 5.23
C MET A 25 11.66 -1.89 6.45
N LEU A 26 10.51 -2.57 6.28
CA LEU A 26 9.90 -3.38 7.34
C LEU A 26 10.83 -4.52 7.78
N ALA A 27 11.44 -5.23 6.82
CA ALA A 27 12.39 -6.31 7.11
C ALA A 27 13.66 -5.78 7.81
N LYS A 28 14.20 -4.64 7.37
CA LYS A 28 15.34 -3.96 8.02
C LYS A 28 15.05 -3.61 9.48
N ASP A 29 13.82 -3.26 9.79
CA ASP A 29 13.35 -2.96 11.16
C ASP A 29 12.88 -4.22 11.92
N GLY A 30 13.15 -5.42 11.40
CA GLY A 30 13.01 -6.70 12.11
C GLY A 30 11.74 -7.49 11.84
N ALA A 31 10.86 -7.06 10.90
CA ALA A 31 9.70 -7.85 10.50
C ALA A 31 10.07 -9.08 9.66
N CYS A 32 9.31 -10.16 9.79
CA CYS A 32 9.24 -11.22 8.77
C CYS A 32 8.26 -10.76 7.67
N VAL A 33 8.67 -10.73 6.39
CA VAL A 33 7.87 -10.10 5.34
C VAL A 33 7.44 -11.12 4.27
N ALA A 34 6.12 -11.26 4.06
CA ALA A 34 5.56 -11.89 2.88
C ALA A 34 5.51 -10.87 1.73
N VAL A 35 6.38 -11.02 0.77
CA VAL A 35 6.51 -10.21 -0.44
C VAL A 35 5.54 -10.75 -1.48
N CYS A 36 4.35 -10.12 -1.60
CA CYS A 36 3.27 -10.60 -2.45
C CYS A 36 3.20 -9.79 -3.74
N ASP A 37 3.26 -10.45 -4.89
CA ASP A 37 3.12 -9.84 -6.20
C ASP A 37 2.47 -10.80 -7.18
N LEU A 38 1.86 -10.27 -8.24
CA LEU A 38 1.36 -11.06 -9.36
C LEU A 38 2.53 -11.72 -10.12
N ASN A 39 3.64 -11.00 -10.26
CA ASN A 39 4.86 -11.48 -10.87
C ASN A 39 5.80 -12.06 -9.81
N GLU A 40 5.89 -13.39 -9.75
CA GLU A 40 6.72 -14.10 -8.80
C GLU A 40 8.21 -13.74 -8.91
N GLU A 41 8.72 -13.48 -10.13
CA GLU A 41 10.12 -13.12 -10.34
C GLU A 41 10.49 -11.80 -9.68
N THR A 42 9.60 -10.79 -9.77
CA THR A 42 9.81 -9.51 -9.09
C THR A 42 9.70 -9.63 -7.58
N ALA A 43 8.81 -10.49 -7.07
CA ALA A 43 8.73 -10.81 -5.65
C ALA A 43 10.01 -11.48 -5.15
N LEU A 44 10.52 -12.47 -5.87
CA LEU A 44 11.78 -13.16 -5.56
C LEU A 44 12.98 -12.23 -5.56
N ARG A 45 13.03 -11.25 -6.47
CA ARG A 45 14.09 -10.23 -6.46
C ARG A 45 14.06 -9.42 -5.16
N THR A 46 12.88 -8.95 -4.74
CA THR A 46 12.74 -8.20 -3.48
C THR A 46 13.11 -9.06 -2.27
N VAL A 47 12.76 -10.35 -2.28
CA VAL A 47 13.16 -11.29 -1.21
C VAL A 47 14.68 -11.42 -1.13
N ARG A 48 15.37 -11.61 -2.27
CA ARG A 48 16.85 -11.68 -2.28
C ARG A 48 17.48 -10.41 -1.71
N GLU A 49 16.99 -9.22 -2.10
CA GLU A 49 17.48 -7.95 -1.56
C GLU A 49 17.27 -7.83 -0.02
N ILE A 50 16.17 -8.38 0.49
CA ILE A 50 15.90 -8.43 1.94
C ILE A 50 16.87 -9.40 2.64
N GLU A 51 17.06 -10.60 2.09
CA GLU A 51 17.93 -11.63 2.69
C GLU A 51 19.40 -11.23 2.65
N GLU A 52 19.86 -10.61 1.55
CA GLU A 52 21.22 -10.04 1.44
C GLU A 52 21.47 -8.94 2.49
N ALA A 53 20.42 -8.20 2.88
CA ALA A 53 20.49 -7.22 3.95
C ALA A 53 20.34 -7.83 5.37
N GLY A 54 20.23 -9.17 5.49
CA GLY A 54 20.08 -9.89 6.76
C GLY A 54 18.65 -9.94 7.30
N GLY A 55 17.65 -9.56 6.51
CA GLY A 55 16.24 -9.66 6.86
C GLY A 55 15.66 -11.04 6.58
N ARG A 56 14.38 -11.24 6.94
CA ARG A 56 13.64 -12.48 6.68
C ARG A 56 12.41 -12.23 5.82
N ALA A 57 12.32 -12.89 4.68
CA ALA A 57 11.17 -12.75 3.77
C ALA A 57 10.84 -14.06 3.05
N ILE A 58 9.63 -14.13 2.49
CA ILE A 58 9.21 -15.14 1.52
C ILE A 58 8.53 -14.47 0.33
N ALA A 59 8.72 -15.01 -0.86
CA ALA A 59 7.97 -14.61 -2.04
C ALA A 59 6.64 -15.38 -2.11
N VAL A 60 5.55 -14.67 -2.40
CA VAL A 60 4.22 -15.25 -2.54
C VAL A 60 3.56 -14.72 -3.80
N ALA A 61 3.39 -15.58 -4.80
CA ALA A 61 2.60 -15.24 -5.98
C ALA A 61 1.14 -15.00 -5.57
N CYS A 62 0.57 -13.83 -5.92
CA CYS A 62 -0.76 -13.44 -5.51
C CYS A 62 -1.41 -12.53 -6.55
N ASN A 63 -2.53 -12.99 -7.12
CA ASN A 63 -3.42 -12.13 -7.89
C ASN A 63 -4.42 -11.49 -6.94
N VAL A 64 -4.26 -10.20 -6.65
CA VAL A 64 -5.15 -9.48 -5.72
C VAL A 64 -6.59 -9.33 -6.22
N THR A 65 -6.85 -9.53 -7.53
CA THR A 65 -8.20 -9.49 -8.10
C THR A 65 -8.98 -10.80 -7.89
N ASP A 66 -8.29 -11.86 -7.48
CA ASP A 66 -8.88 -13.15 -7.13
C ASP A 66 -8.84 -13.34 -5.60
N SER A 67 -10.01 -13.31 -4.99
CA SER A 67 -10.18 -13.48 -3.54
C SER A 67 -9.58 -14.79 -3.02
N ALA A 68 -9.74 -15.89 -3.76
CA ALA A 68 -9.19 -17.19 -3.35
C ALA A 68 -7.66 -17.21 -3.45
N SER A 69 -7.07 -16.49 -4.43
CA SER A 69 -5.62 -16.30 -4.52
C SER A 69 -5.08 -15.53 -3.29
N VAL A 70 -5.81 -14.48 -2.86
CA VAL A 70 -5.43 -13.70 -1.68
C VAL A 70 -5.51 -14.55 -0.41
N ASP A 71 -6.58 -15.33 -0.24
CA ASP A 71 -6.76 -16.21 0.94
C ASP A 71 -5.61 -17.25 1.00
N ARG A 72 -5.29 -17.93 -0.10
CA ARG A 72 -4.14 -18.89 -0.15
C ARG A 72 -2.80 -18.20 0.11
N ALA A 73 -2.61 -16.99 -0.39
CA ALA A 73 -1.38 -16.23 -0.15
C ALA A 73 -1.23 -15.86 1.34
N MET A 74 -2.31 -15.49 2.00
CA MET A 74 -2.34 -15.18 3.42
C MET A 74 -2.05 -16.45 4.25
N GLU A 75 -2.69 -17.57 3.95
CA GLU A 75 -2.44 -18.87 4.61
C GLU A 75 -0.96 -19.27 4.50
N ARG A 76 -0.34 -19.09 3.33
CA ARG A 76 1.08 -19.36 3.12
C ARG A 76 1.97 -18.48 4.00
N ALA A 77 1.66 -17.18 4.12
CA ALA A 77 2.39 -16.25 4.98
C ALA A 77 2.25 -16.62 6.46
N VAL A 78 1.03 -16.92 6.92
CA VAL A 78 0.76 -17.36 8.30
C VAL A 78 1.45 -18.68 8.61
N THR A 79 1.44 -19.64 7.69
CA THR A 79 2.16 -20.92 7.86
C THR A 79 3.67 -20.71 8.03
N ALA A 80 4.25 -19.78 7.27
CA ALA A 80 5.70 -19.51 7.31
C ALA A 80 6.16 -18.74 8.55
N PHE A 81 5.30 -17.86 9.09
CA PHE A 81 5.68 -16.94 10.16
C PHE A 81 4.94 -17.20 11.49
N GLY A 82 3.88 -18.01 11.47
CA GLY A 82 3.07 -18.32 12.65
C GLY A 82 2.07 -17.24 13.06
N ARG A 83 2.12 -16.08 12.42
CA ARG A 83 1.31 -14.90 12.76
C ARG A 83 1.13 -13.94 11.59
N MET A 84 0.22 -12.96 11.76
CA MET A 84 0.01 -11.85 10.85
C MET A 84 -0.30 -10.57 11.65
N ASP A 85 0.59 -9.58 11.61
CA ASP A 85 0.47 -8.35 12.40
C ASP A 85 0.24 -7.10 11.56
N ILE A 86 0.79 -7.08 10.35
CA ILE A 86 0.82 -5.90 9.50
C ILE A 86 0.38 -6.27 8.09
N LEU A 87 -0.64 -5.58 7.59
CA LEU A 87 -0.97 -5.57 6.16
C LEU A 87 -0.58 -4.22 5.56
N VAL A 88 0.16 -4.24 4.46
CA VAL A 88 0.31 -3.08 3.59
C VAL A 88 -0.25 -3.42 2.21
N HIS A 89 -1.37 -2.79 1.84
CA HIS A 89 -1.91 -2.93 0.48
C HIS A 89 -1.30 -1.87 -0.44
N ALA A 90 -0.25 -2.26 -1.17
CA ALA A 90 0.45 -1.39 -2.14
C ALA A 90 0.26 -1.84 -3.60
N ALA A 91 -0.41 -2.98 -3.84
CA ALA A 91 -0.79 -3.38 -5.19
C ALA A 91 -1.71 -2.34 -5.81
N GLY A 92 -1.37 -1.90 -7.01
CA GLY A 92 -2.17 -0.89 -7.70
C GLY A 92 -1.40 -0.13 -8.77
N GLY A 93 -2.14 0.57 -9.59
CA GLY A 93 -1.61 1.40 -10.66
C GLY A 93 -2.68 2.27 -11.29
N SER A 94 -2.25 3.33 -11.99
CA SER A 94 -3.13 4.31 -12.62
C SER A 94 -3.41 4.01 -14.10
N ALA A 95 -2.89 2.90 -14.64
CA ALA A 95 -2.97 2.61 -16.08
C ALA A 95 -2.61 3.84 -16.95
N ARG A 96 -1.52 4.55 -16.61
CA ARG A 96 -1.14 5.84 -17.23
C ARG A 96 -1.11 5.82 -18.76
N SER A 97 -0.71 4.70 -19.36
CA SER A 97 -0.71 4.52 -20.82
C SER A 97 -2.12 4.44 -21.44
N ALA A 98 -3.15 4.23 -20.62
CA ALA A 98 -4.55 4.13 -21.03
C ALA A 98 -5.40 5.30 -20.53
N MET A 99 -4.78 6.40 -20.04
CA MET A 99 -5.50 7.61 -19.61
C MET A 99 -6.28 8.22 -20.78
N LYS A 100 -7.61 8.38 -20.60
CA LYS A 100 -8.53 8.97 -21.59
C LYS A 100 -9.67 9.70 -20.88
N PRO A 101 -10.34 10.64 -21.56
CA PRO A 101 -11.64 11.15 -21.11
C PRO A 101 -12.59 9.98 -20.84
N LEU A 102 -13.42 10.09 -19.80
CA LEU A 102 -14.33 9.00 -19.40
C LEU A 102 -15.23 8.51 -20.54
N ILE A 103 -15.67 9.43 -21.41
CA ILE A 103 -16.52 9.10 -22.57
C ILE A 103 -15.83 8.23 -23.64
N GLU A 104 -14.50 8.11 -23.56
CA GLU A 104 -13.67 7.30 -24.46
C GLU A 104 -13.02 6.12 -23.72
N GLN A 105 -13.23 6.01 -22.40
CA GLN A 105 -12.60 4.96 -21.61
C GLN A 105 -13.31 3.62 -21.81
N THR A 106 -12.54 2.53 -21.80
CA THR A 106 -13.10 1.19 -22.00
C THR A 106 -13.45 0.51 -20.68
N ASP A 107 -14.44 -0.38 -20.72
CA ASP A 107 -14.87 -1.14 -19.54
C ASP A 107 -13.75 -2.02 -18.97
N GLU A 108 -12.87 -2.58 -19.83
CA GLU A 108 -11.74 -3.41 -19.41
C GLU A 108 -10.74 -2.62 -18.55
N VAL A 109 -10.44 -1.37 -18.94
CA VAL A 109 -9.55 -0.49 -18.15
C VAL A 109 -10.22 -0.13 -16.83
N ILE A 110 -11.49 0.26 -16.85
CA ILE A 110 -12.27 0.58 -15.64
C ILE A 110 -12.28 -0.61 -14.69
N GLN A 111 -12.64 -1.80 -15.16
CA GLN A 111 -12.72 -3.02 -14.35
C GLN A 111 -11.33 -3.43 -13.81
N SER A 112 -10.31 -3.36 -14.64
CA SER A 112 -8.94 -3.69 -14.26
C SER A 112 -8.44 -2.78 -13.14
N VAL A 113 -8.60 -1.46 -13.28
CA VAL A 113 -8.14 -0.48 -12.28
C VAL A 113 -8.91 -0.61 -10.97
N LEU A 114 -10.25 -0.73 -11.04
CA LEU A 114 -11.07 -0.96 -9.84
C LEU A 114 -10.77 -2.32 -9.20
N GLY A 115 -10.59 -3.36 -10.01
CA GLY A 115 -10.26 -4.71 -9.56
C GLY A 115 -8.97 -4.76 -8.75
N VAL A 116 -7.88 -4.24 -9.32
CA VAL A 116 -6.57 -4.29 -8.65
C VAL A 116 -6.52 -3.35 -7.44
N ASN A 117 -6.91 -2.07 -7.63
CA ASN A 117 -6.71 -1.07 -6.59
C ASN A 117 -7.71 -1.20 -5.44
N LEU A 118 -9.01 -1.38 -5.74
CA LEU A 118 -10.06 -1.33 -4.72
C LEU A 118 -10.48 -2.72 -4.25
N LEU A 119 -10.91 -3.60 -5.17
CA LEU A 119 -11.32 -4.95 -4.77
C LEU A 119 -10.16 -5.72 -4.18
N GLY A 120 -8.95 -5.60 -4.73
CA GLY A 120 -7.74 -6.19 -4.17
C GLY A 120 -7.47 -5.70 -2.74
N GLY A 121 -7.68 -4.41 -2.46
CA GLY A 121 -7.57 -3.84 -1.11
C GLY A 121 -8.59 -4.41 -0.14
N ILE A 122 -9.85 -4.58 -0.60
CA ILE A 122 -10.92 -5.20 0.20
C ILE A 122 -10.57 -6.66 0.53
N TYR A 123 -10.14 -7.45 -0.47
CA TYR A 123 -9.81 -8.87 -0.27
C TYR A 123 -8.60 -9.05 0.65
N ALA A 124 -7.53 -8.28 0.43
CA ALA A 124 -6.35 -8.32 1.29
C ALA A 124 -6.66 -7.91 2.73
N SER A 125 -7.42 -6.81 2.90
CA SER A 125 -7.83 -6.34 4.24
C SER A 125 -8.71 -7.37 4.96
N ARG A 126 -9.63 -8.01 4.25
CA ARG A 126 -10.48 -9.06 4.80
C ARG A 126 -9.66 -10.29 5.25
N ALA A 127 -8.73 -10.75 4.42
CA ALA A 127 -7.89 -11.90 4.74
C ALA A 127 -7.00 -11.61 5.96
N ALA A 128 -6.33 -10.44 5.98
CA ALA A 128 -5.50 -10.04 7.11
C ALA A 128 -6.32 -9.85 8.41
N ALA A 129 -7.47 -9.17 8.32
CA ALA A 129 -8.33 -8.94 9.47
C ALA A 129 -8.83 -10.25 10.11
N ARG A 130 -9.18 -11.27 9.31
CA ARG A 130 -9.55 -12.60 9.84
C ARG A 130 -8.44 -13.21 10.68
N GLU A 131 -7.20 -13.16 10.22
CA GLU A 131 -6.06 -13.69 10.97
C GLU A 131 -5.74 -12.85 12.20
N MET A 132 -5.74 -11.52 12.09
CA MET A 132 -5.50 -10.63 13.22
C MET A 132 -6.56 -10.78 14.32
N VAL A 133 -7.84 -10.91 13.96
CA VAL A 133 -8.93 -11.18 14.91
C VAL A 133 -8.78 -12.56 15.55
N ARG A 134 -8.45 -13.60 14.78
CA ARG A 134 -8.19 -14.95 15.29
C ARG A 134 -7.03 -14.99 16.29
N GLN A 135 -5.98 -14.19 16.06
CA GLN A 135 -4.83 -14.06 16.97
C GLN A 135 -5.21 -13.35 18.28
N GLY A 136 -6.08 -12.36 18.24
CA GLY A 136 -6.48 -11.57 19.41
C GLY A 136 -5.42 -10.61 19.94
N GLU A 137 -4.36 -10.32 19.16
CA GLU A 137 -3.24 -9.44 19.54
C GLU A 137 -3.26 -8.08 18.85
N GLY A 138 -4.40 -7.70 18.25
CA GLY A 138 -4.54 -6.51 17.44
C GLY A 138 -3.87 -6.63 16.07
N GLY A 139 -3.62 -5.51 15.40
CA GLY A 139 -2.99 -5.49 14.08
C GLY A 139 -2.92 -4.10 13.49
N ARG A 140 -2.25 -3.99 12.33
CA ARG A 140 -2.07 -2.75 11.58
C ARG A 140 -2.39 -2.97 10.11
N ILE A 141 -3.31 -2.21 9.56
CA ILE A 141 -3.64 -2.22 8.12
C ILE A 141 -3.33 -0.84 7.56
N VAL A 142 -2.49 -0.79 6.53
CA VAL A 142 -2.12 0.44 5.84
C VAL A 142 -2.41 0.30 4.35
N ASN A 143 -3.29 1.14 3.82
CA ASN A 143 -3.65 1.15 2.41
C ASN A 143 -2.89 2.26 1.67
N ILE A 144 -2.31 1.96 0.51
CA ILE A 144 -1.67 2.97 -0.35
C ILE A 144 -2.70 3.51 -1.33
N SER A 145 -3.18 4.73 -1.06
CA SER A 145 -4.04 5.51 -1.94
C SER A 145 -3.23 6.40 -2.88
N SER A 146 -3.67 7.61 -3.12
CA SER A 146 -3.02 8.66 -3.92
C SER A 146 -3.64 10.01 -3.61
N VAL A 147 -2.91 11.11 -3.78
CA VAL A 147 -3.49 12.47 -3.77
C VAL A 147 -4.55 12.67 -4.85
N VAL A 148 -4.52 11.88 -5.93
CA VAL A 148 -5.58 11.87 -6.96
C VAL A 148 -6.94 11.50 -6.37
N ALA A 149 -6.98 10.76 -5.25
CA ALA A 149 -8.22 10.47 -4.52
C ALA A 149 -8.79 11.70 -3.79
N LEU A 150 -7.97 12.71 -3.53
CA LEU A 150 -8.32 13.94 -2.81
C LEU A 150 -8.70 15.07 -3.77
N GLU A 151 -7.99 15.17 -4.90
CA GLU A 151 -8.11 16.30 -5.84
C GLU A 151 -8.78 15.92 -7.16
N GLY A 152 -8.77 14.64 -7.53
CA GLY A 152 -9.10 14.21 -8.88
C GLY A 152 -7.93 14.41 -9.86
N LEU A 153 -8.02 13.80 -11.03
CA LEU A 153 -7.13 14.00 -12.14
C LEU A 153 -7.88 13.76 -13.45
N ARG A 154 -7.81 14.71 -14.38
CA ARG A 154 -8.45 14.57 -15.69
C ARG A 154 -7.92 13.33 -16.41
N GLY A 155 -8.81 12.54 -16.99
CA GLY A 155 -8.48 11.31 -17.72
C GLY A 155 -8.16 10.10 -16.85
N CYS A 156 -8.45 10.16 -15.53
CA CYS A 156 -8.18 9.08 -14.57
C CYS A 156 -9.35 8.87 -13.60
N VAL A 157 -10.58 8.90 -14.09
CA VAL A 157 -11.77 8.80 -13.23
C VAL A 157 -11.80 7.49 -12.46
N GLU A 158 -11.52 6.36 -13.13
CA GLU A 158 -11.47 5.02 -12.56
C GLU A 158 -10.38 4.90 -11.49
N TYR A 159 -9.23 5.53 -11.70
CA TYR A 159 -8.16 5.57 -10.72
C TYR A 159 -8.51 6.42 -9.50
N ALA A 160 -9.03 7.63 -9.73
CA ALA A 160 -9.50 8.51 -8.65
C ALA A 160 -10.58 7.82 -7.80
N ALA A 161 -11.57 7.18 -8.46
CA ALA A 161 -12.62 6.42 -7.80
C ALA A 161 -12.06 5.25 -6.98
N SER A 162 -11.12 4.46 -7.55
CA SER A 162 -10.51 3.33 -6.86
C SER A 162 -9.74 3.76 -5.62
N LYS A 163 -8.94 4.82 -5.72
CA LYS A 163 -8.12 5.33 -4.61
C LYS A 163 -8.95 6.10 -3.57
N GLY A 164 -10.03 6.77 -3.99
CA GLY A 164 -11.06 7.33 -3.11
C GLY A 164 -11.83 6.25 -2.34
N GLY A 165 -12.15 5.15 -3.03
CA GLY A 165 -12.76 3.97 -2.43
C GLY A 165 -11.92 3.37 -1.29
N LEU A 166 -10.57 3.32 -1.42
CA LEU A 166 -9.68 2.88 -0.33
C LEU A 166 -9.75 3.79 0.90
N ILE A 167 -9.88 5.12 0.70
CA ILE A 167 -10.05 6.08 1.80
C ILE A 167 -11.39 5.84 2.52
N ALA A 168 -12.48 5.68 1.76
CA ALA A 168 -13.79 5.39 2.32
C ALA A 168 -13.82 4.03 3.05
N MET A 169 -13.23 2.98 2.44
CA MET A 169 -13.07 1.66 3.05
C MET A 169 -12.31 1.74 4.38
N THR A 170 -11.21 2.48 4.43
CA THR A 170 -10.39 2.68 5.64
C THR A 170 -11.24 3.24 6.79
N ARG A 171 -12.10 4.23 6.51
CA ARG A 171 -12.99 4.83 7.51
C ARG A 171 -14.09 3.89 8.04
N SER A 172 -14.53 2.94 7.23
CA SER A 172 -15.46 1.89 7.67
C SER A 172 -14.75 0.82 8.49
N LEU A 173 -13.66 0.26 7.94
CA LEU A 173 -12.92 -0.83 8.57
C LEU A 173 -12.34 -0.43 9.94
N CYS A 174 -11.87 0.81 10.09
CA CYS A 174 -11.33 1.25 11.38
C CYS A 174 -12.39 1.20 12.51
N LYS A 175 -13.66 1.44 12.20
CA LYS A 175 -14.75 1.34 13.17
C LYS A 175 -15.11 -0.11 13.50
N GLU A 176 -15.09 -0.98 12.50
CA GLU A 176 -15.40 -2.40 12.66
C GLU A 176 -14.32 -3.14 13.44
N LEU A 177 -13.04 -2.81 13.18
CA LEU A 177 -11.89 -3.55 13.69
C LEU A 177 -11.27 -2.95 14.96
N ALA A 178 -11.62 -1.72 15.33
CA ALA A 178 -11.13 -1.07 16.55
C ALA A 178 -11.39 -1.88 17.84
N PRO A 179 -12.56 -2.54 18.04
CA PRO A 179 -12.77 -3.39 19.21
C PRO A 179 -11.79 -4.57 19.31
N CYS A 180 -11.16 -4.97 18.18
CA CYS A 180 -10.16 -6.02 18.13
C CYS A 180 -8.73 -5.48 18.25
N GLY A 181 -8.53 -4.19 18.55
CA GLY A 181 -7.21 -3.56 18.65
C GLY A 181 -6.49 -3.38 17.31
N ILE A 182 -7.22 -3.43 16.19
CA ILE A 182 -6.67 -3.29 14.84
C ILE A 182 -6.86 -1.83 14.37
N THR A 183 -5.78 -1.17 13.98
CA THR A 183 -5.85 0.15 13.35
C THR A 183 -5.84 0.02 11.83
N VAL A 184 -6.58 0.89 11.15
CA VAL A 184 -6.65 0.93 9.69
C VAL A 184 -6.43 2.37 9.23
N ASN A 185 -5.39 2.60 8.43
CA ASN A 185 -5.03 3.94 7.93
C ASN A 185 -4.70 3.90 6.43
N THR A 186 -4.62 5.07 5.84
CA THR A 186 -4.29 5.27 4.42
C THR A 186 -3.12 6.23 4.29
N VAL A 187 -2.20 5.92 3.38
CA VAL A 187 -1.18 6.85 2.91
C VAL A 187 -1.53 7.24 1.47
N ALA A 188 -1.50 8.52 1.17
CA ALA A 188 -1.82 9.10 -0.13
C ALA A 188 -0.57 9.79 -0.71
N PRO A 189 0.27 9.07 -1.48
CA PRO A 189 1.44 9.66 -2.10
C PRO A 189 1.08 10.66 -3.20
N GLY A 190 1.93 11.68 -3.37
CA GLY A 190 2.00 12.53 -4.55
C GLY A 190 2.72 11.84 -5.71
N ILE A 191 3.53 12.62 -6.43
CA ILE A 191 4.37 12.07 -7.50
C ILE A 191 5.63 11.48 -6.86
N VAL A 192 5.69 10.15 -6.81
CA VAL A 192 6.88 9.41 -6.37
C VAL A 192 7.77 9.15 -7.59
N GLN A 193 8.98 9.69 -7.58
CA GLN A 193 9.94 9.53 -8.67
C GLN A 193 10.76 8.25 -8.51
N ARG A 194 10.88 7.49 -9.60
CA ARG A 194 11.77 6.34 -9.67
C ARG A 194 13.20 6.77 -9.98
N PRO A 195 14.20 6.02 -9.54
CA PRO A 195 15.58 6.25 -9.97
C PRO A 195 15.70 6.29 -11.51
N GLY A 196 16.39 7.31 -12.02
CA GLY A 196 16.57 7.51 -13.47
C GLY A 196 15.41 8.23 -14.18
N GLU A 197 14.29 8.49 -13.55
CA GLU A 197 13.26 9.34 -14.13
C GLU A 197 13.71 10.81 -14.16
N THR A 198 13.61 11.44 -15.35
CA THR A 198 14.05 12.81 -15.60
C THR A 198 12.93 13.84 -15.54
N ASN A 199 11.68 13.41 -15.25
CA ASN A 199 10.56 14.33 -15.15
C ASN A 199 10.80 15.28 -13.96
N ASP A 200 10.61 16.57 -14.21
CA ASP A 200 10.83 17.63 -13.22
C ASP A 200 9.61 17.77 -12.29
N ALA A 201 9.46 16.80 -11.38
CA ALA A 201 8.35 16.79 -10.42
C ALA A 201 8.61 17.71 -9.20
N VAL A 202 9.80 18.29 -9.07
CA VAL A 202 10.13 19.19 -7.95
C VAL A 202 9.28 20.46 -7.93
N HIS A 203 8.94 20.99 -9.12
CA HIS A 203 8.06 22.15 -9.24
C HIS A 203 6.58 21.86 -8.98
N THR A 204 6.23 20.60 -8.69
CA THR A 204 4.83 20.21 -8.46
C THR A 204 4.47 20.13 -6.98
N ASN A 205 5.38 20.47 -6.08
CA ASN A 205 5.16 20.47 -4.63
C ASN A 205 5.83 21.69 -3.97
N PHE A 206 5.33 22.13 -2.83
CA PHE A 206 5.83 23.32 -2.14
C PHE A 206 7.20 23.14 -1.47
N LEU A 207 7.62 21.90 -1.19
CA LEU A 207 8.96 21.65 -0.63
C LEU A 207 10.06 21.80 -1.68
N GLY A 208 9.73 21.74 -2.98
CA GLY A 208 10.70 21.88 -4.07
C GLY A 208 11.72 20.75 -4.13
N ILE A 209 11.39 19.57 -3.59
CA ILE A 209 12.26 18.38 -3.58
C ILE A 209 11.56 17.18 -4.21
N ARG A 210 12.34 16.16 -4.54
CA ARG A 210 11.81 14.89 -5.09
C ARG A 210 11.26 14.05 -3.95
N CYS A 211 10.05 13.51 -4.14
CA CYS A 211 9.51 12.45 -3.30
C CYS A 211 10.02 11.09 -3.78
N THR A 212 10.52 10.30 -2.88
CA THR A 212 11.01 8.93 -3.12
C THR A 212 10.06 7.89 -2.52
N ALA A 213 10.28 6.60 -2.80
CA ALA A 213 9.51 5.54 -2.16
C ALA A 213 9.81 5.43 -0.66
N GLU A 214 11.00 5.83 -0.25
CA GLU A 214 11.43 5.87 1.15
C GLU A 214 10.62 6.90 1.95
N ASP A 215 10.29 8.06 1.38
CA ASP A 215 9.45 9.08 2.03
C ASP A 215 8.06 8.51 2.33
N VAL A 216 7.48 7.78 1.38
CA VAL A 216 6.21 7.07 1.58
C VAL A 216 6.35 5.96 2.63
N ALA A 217 7.42 5.16 2.54
CA ALA A 217 7.66 4.05 3.43
C ALA A 217 7.83 4.49 4.89
N HIS A 218 8.49 5.62 5.17
CA HIS A 218 8.61 6.14 6.53
C HIS A 218 7.27 6.39 7.20
N VAL A 219 6.29 6.95 6.47
CA VAL A 219 4.93 7.15 7.01
C VAL A 219 4.20 5.82 7.19
N VAL A 220 4.37 4.87 6.26
CA VAL A 220 3.81 3.52 6.38
C VAL A 220 4.37 2.81 7.61
N LEU A 221 5.68 2.85 7.85
CA LEU A 221 6.32 2.22 8.99
C LEU A 221 5.87 2.86 10.33
N PHE A 222 5.70 4.18 10.36
CA PHE A 222 5.09 4.85 11.52
C PHE A 222 3.69 4.29 11.79
N LEU A 223 2.81 4.26 10.80
CA LEU A 223 1.43 3.77 10.94
C LEU A 223 1.35 2.27 11.29
N ALA A 224 2.35 1.49 10.87
CA ALA A 224 2.47 0.07 11.17
C ALA A 224 3.03 -0.21 12.57
N SER A 225 3.60 0.78 13.24
CA SER A 225 4.28 0.65 14.54
C SER A 225 3.34 0.89 15.73
N ASP A 226 3.84 0.61 16.93
CA ASP A 226 3.15 0.91 18.18
C ASP A 226 3.13 2.41 18.50
N GLU A 227 4.00 3.20 17.88
CA GLU A 227 3.98 4.67 17.99
C GLU A 227 2.67 5.27 17.47
N ALA A 228 2.03 4.61 16.48
CA ALA A 228 0.74 4.99 15.92
C ALA A 228 -0.46 4.24 16.55
N ARG A 229 -0.31 3.64 17.73
CA ARG A 229 -1.37 2.83 18.37
C ARG A 229 -2.70 3.54 18.57
N PHE A 230 -2.71 4.86 18.61
CA PHE A 230 -3.91 5.69 18.77
C PHE A 230 -4.32 6.44 17.49
N VAL A 231 -3.77 6.03 16.34
CA VAL A 231 -4.05 6.60 15.03
C VAL A 231 -4.83 5.57 14.20
N THR A 232 -6.09 5.86 13.88
CA THR A 232 -6.92 5.00 13.02
C THR A 232 -7.93 5.82 12.22
N GLY A 233 -8.32 5.33 11.04
CA GLY A 233 -9.26 5.97 10.13
C GLY A 233 -8.70 7.19 9.39
N GLN A 234 -7.39 7.45 9.48
CA GLN A 234 -6.77 8.65 8.93
C GLN A 234 -6.21 8.43 7.53
N THR A 235 -6.07 9.52 6.79
CA THR A 235 -5.40 9.58 5.49
C THR A 235 -4.27 10.60 5.59
N TYR A 236 -3.04 10.14 5.33
CA TYR A 236 -1.83 10.96 5.36
C TYR A 236 -1.34 11.20 3.93
N ALA A 237 -1.41 12.45 3.48
CA ALA A 237 -0.78 12.85 2.22
C ALA A 237 0.76 12.89 2.40
N VAL A 238 1.48 12.27 1.46
CA VAL A 238 2.95 12.33 1.36
C VAL A 238 3.29 12.90 -0.01
N ASP A 239 3.19 14.21 -0.13
CA ASP A 239 3.15 14.91 -1.42
C ASP A 239 3.88 16.26 -1.45
N GLY A 240 4.56 16.64 -0.36
CA GLY A 240 5.25 17.92 -0.24
C GLY A 240 4.32 19.14 -0.29
N GLY A 241 3.04 18.94 0.09
CA GLY A 241 2.00 19.98 0.06
C GLY A 241 1.32 20.16 -1.28
N ARG A 242 1.65 19.34 -2.30
CA ARG A 242 1.08 19.43 -3.65
C ARG A 242 -0.45 19.51 -3.65
N SER A 243 -1.13 18.70 -2.85
CA SER A 243 -2.59 18.67 -2.76
C SER A 243 -3.22 19.89 -2.08
N LEU A 244 -2.41 20.81 -1.57
CA LEU A 244 -2.87 22.04 -0.93
C LEU A 244 -2.84 23.24 -1.88
N ALA A 245 -2.36 23.08 -3.12
CA ALA A 245 -2.26 24.15 -4.10
C ALA A 245 -3.64 24.67 -4.48
N MET A 246 -3.89 25.96 -4.26
CA MET A 246 -5.05 26.66 -4.80
C MET A 246 -4.69 27.18 -6.20
N LYS A 247 -5.51 26.87 -7.20
CA LYS A 247 -5.33 27.43 -8.54
C LYS A 247 -5.40 28.97 -8.48
N GLY A 248 -4.37 29.62 -9.02
CA GLY A 248 -4.34 31.09 -9.17
C GLY A 248 -3.72 31.84 -7.99
N THR A 249 -2.96 31.18 -7.14
CA THR A 249 -2.18 31.79 -6.04
C THR A 249 -0.67 31.86 -6.33
N ASP A 250 -0.25 31.53 -7.56
CA ASP A 250 1.14 31.62 -8.02
C ASP A 250 1.45 32.99 -8.62
#